data_d817c86d0d79e57af9dff7e153a1a46e
#
_entry.id   d817c86d0d79e57af9dff7e153a1a46e
#
_cell.length_a   1.000
_cell.length_b   1.000
_cell.length_c   1.000
_cell.angle_alpha   90.00
_cell.angle_beta   90.00
_cell.angle_gamma   90.00
#
_symmetry.space_group_name_H-M   'P 1'
#
loop_
_entity.id
_entity.type
_entity.pdbx_description
1 polymer ?
#
loop_
_entity_poly.entity_id
_entity_poly.type
_entity_poly.pdbx_seq_one_letter_code
_entity_poly.pdbx_strand_id
1 'polypeptide(L)'
;MKNFLVCSLFLVLLIPVSSAQLLSSEKRILFQVQQLLEYPQPLQGWNNWTNFCFLPQTPSLVITCSGNHITELTILGNKGSHLSQNFSLDSFFTLLTKLSSLTRLSLVNLGLWGSLPAKITRFGGLEVLNLSSNRIQGSIPQSIAKFRNLKSLDLSQNLFNGRIPDLKGLSGLKVVDLSGNNLGPSFPSLGNSIVKLVLANNSLRSQVPQELRKLNLLTTLDLSSNKFVGPIPSFLFSLPSLEYINLARNQLSGALQPSVSCSKGLSFVDISNNLLIGKLPVCLLGSNSRNRTVISLWNCLANTGSKYQHQHSFCAKQALAVNPNPRARKGKEEESTIKLGIVLGVIGGIVAVVGGIGLLVLVIYRKVSRRRDEKYRCESFVFDKNLSRHTQMTDGGHGRRPMRMVSLGLPPYNVFTLEEMEDATSQFDPSNLVGEGSQGQLYRGKLRDGSVVLVNCQKLKQKHSNQILQQHMETISKLRHRHLMSVLGHCIATYQDNTTPTTVFIVLENIATGSLKDHLTDWRKRDVLKWPQRMGMAMGIAKGIQYLHTGGVTGNTLKLENVLLDETLTARITNYNISLPSKVLILKQISTLEETNLVLALKI
;
A
#
# COMPACT_ATOMS: atom_id res chain seq x y z
N MET A 1 -42.51 46.52 52.54
CA MET A 1 -41.73 46.24 51.35
C MET A 1 -40.40 45.42 51.55
N LYS A 2 -39.71 45.53 52.72
CA LYS A 2 -38.49 44.78 53.00
C LYS A 2 -38.72 43.28 53.18
N ASN A 3 -39.86 42.82 53.66
CA ASN A 3 -40.10 41.37 53.86
C ASN A 3 -40.48 40.60 52.58
N PHE A 4 -40.97 41.32 51.57
CA PHE A 4 -41.27 40.68 50.25
C PHE A 4 -40.01 40.36 49.44
N LEU A 5 -38.96 41.17 49.57
CA LEU A 5 -37.70 40.99 48.90
C LEU A 5 -36.92 39.81 49.50
N VAL A 6 -37.01 39.53 50.78
CA VAL A 6 -36.34 38.40 51.44
C VAL A 6 -37.02 37.10 51.10
N CYS A 7 -38.35 37.02 50.98
CA CYS A 7 -39.07 35.84 50.54
C CYS A 7 -38.82 35.51 49.06
N SER A 8 -38.69 36.49 48.18
CA SER A 8 -38.38 36.23 46.76
C SER A 8 -36.93 35.76 46.58
N LEU A 9 -35.97 36.21 47.39
CA LEU A 9 -34.60 35.74 47.39
C LEU A 9 -34.50 34.27 47.87
N PHE A 10 -35.29 33.86 48.85
CA PHE A 10 -35.34 32.48 49.34
C PHE A 10 -36.04 31.54 48.37
N LEU A 11 -37.03 31.99 47.60
CA LEU A 11 -37.70 31.21 46.58
C LEU A 11 -36.80 30.95 45.36
N VAL A 12 -35.88 31.88 45.01
CA VAL A 12 -34.89 31.69 43.95
C VAL A 12 -33.78 30.72 44.38
N LEU A 13 -33.48 30.59 45.69
CA LEU A 13 -32.52 29.62 46.23
C LEU A 13 -33.10 28.20 46.39
N LEU A 14 -34.41 28.03 46.24
CA LEU A 14 -35.09 26.73 46.29
C LEU A 14 -35.46 26.16 44.94
N ILE A 15 -35.03 26.76 43.83
CA ILE A 15 -35.07 26.09 42.55
C ILE A 15 -34.04 24.97 42.67
N PRO A 16 -34.43 23.69 42.74
CA PRO A 16 -33.45 22.61 42.68
C PRO A 16 -32.77 22.77 41.33
N VAL A 17 -31.51 23.17 41.33
CA VAL A 17 -30.65 22.93 40.19
C VAL A 17 -30.67 21.42 40.06
N SER A 18 -31.60 20.95 39.25
CA SER A 18 -31.68 19.54 38.86
C SER A 18 -30.36 19.25 38.17
N SER A 19 -29.34 18.94 38.98
CA SER A 19 -28.12 18.35 38.45
C SER A 19 -28.56 17.03 37.85
N ALA A 20 -28.60 16.97 36.54
CA ALA A 20 -28.94 15.76 35.80
C ALA A 20 -27.87 14.69 36.13
N GLN A 21 -28.08 13.98 37.23
CA GLN A 21 -27.24 12.86 37.60
C GLN A 21 -27.59 11.69 36.67
N LEU A 22 -26.57 11.11 36.07
CA LEU A 22 -26.71 9.93 35.26
C LEU A 22 -27.38 8.78 36.08
N LEU A 23 -28.27 8.03 35.45
CA LEU A 23 -28.87 6.87 36.07
C LEU A 23 -27.81 5.90 36.61
N SER A 24 -28.00 5.39 37.84
CA SER A 24 -27.04 4.47 38.47
C SER A 24 -26.83 3.20 37.65
N SER A 25 -27.84 2.78 36.87
CA SER A 25 -27.72 1.65 35.93
C SER A 25 -26.78 1.96 34.78
N GLU A 26 -26.86 3.13 34.16
CA GLU A 26 -25.98 3.56 33.05
C GLU A 26 -24.57 3.86 33.54
N LYS A 27 -24.42 4.45 34.74
CA LYS A 27 -23.14 4.60 35.40
C LYS A 27 -22.42 3.25 35.58
N ARG A 28 -23.14 2.21 36.02
CA ARG A 28 -22.58 0.86 36.15
C ARG A 28 -22.17 0.28 34.81
N ILE A 29 -22.95 0.53 33.74
CA ILE A 29 -22.60 0.11 32.38
C ILE A 29 -21.27 0.74 31.94
N LEU A 30 -21.04 2.03 32.19
CA LEU A 30 -19.78 2.68 31.82
C LEU A 30 -18.58 2.08 32.54
N PHE A 31 -18.68 1.74 33.83
CA PHE A 31 -17.60 1.04 34.54
C PHE A 31 -17.36 -0.37 33.98
N GLN A 32 -18.41 -1.09 33.60
CA GLN A 32 -18.25 -2.39 32.93
C GLN A 32 -17.62 -2.22 31.53
N VAL A 33 -17.94 -1.16 30.79
CA VAL A 33 -17.28 -0.82 29.53
C VAL A 33 -15.78 -0.55 29.74
N GLN A 34 -15.43 0.24 30.77
CA GLN A 34 -14.04 0.48 31.15
C GLN A 34 -13.28 -0.83 31.43
N GLN A 35 -13.88 -1.73 32.20
CA GLN A 35 -13.31 -3.02 32.56
C GLN A 35 -13.16 -3.94 31.33
N LEU A 36 -14.19 -4.05 30.50
CA LEU A 36 -14.16 -4.90 29.29
C LEU A 36 -13.17 -4.39 28.24
N LEU A 37 -12.94 -3.09 28.19
CA LEU A 37 -11.92 -2.46 27.34
C LEU A 37 -10.53 -2.47 27.98
N GLU A 38 -10.36 -3.12 29.13
CA GLU A 38 -9.08 -3.27 29.84
C GLU A 38 -8.43 -1.93 30.18
N TYR A 39 -9.25 -0.98 30.64
CA TYR A 39 -8.81 0.34 31.13
C TYR A 39 -7.98 1.15 30.09
N PRO A 40 -8.50 1.42 28.89
CA PRO A 40 -7.76 2.21 27.91
C PRO A 40 -7.49 3.62 28.46
N GLN A 41 -6.41 4.23 27.98
CA GLN A 41 -5.93 5.52 28.49
C GLN A 41 -7.05 6.59 28.67
N PRO A 42 -8.00 6.78 27.73
CA PRO A 42 -9.05 7.79 27.92
C PRO A 42 -9.99 7.50 29.09
N LEU A 43 -10.03 6.27 29.60
CA LEU A 43 -10.93 5.83 30.66
C LEU A 43 -10.23 5.63 32.01
N GLN A 44 -8.90 5.76 32.10
CA GLN A 44 -8.12 5.44 33.32
C GLN A 44 -8.49 6.30 34.54
N GLY A 45 -8.95 7.54 34.33
CA GLY A 45 -9.32 8.46 35.40
C GLY A 45 -10.70 8.23 36.02
N TRP A 46 -11.47 7.26 35.57
CA TRP A 46 -12.83 7.03 36.06
C TRP A 46 -12.83 6.37 37.44
N ASN A 47 -13.62 6.92 38.34
CA ASN A 47 -13.79 6.44 39.70
C ASN A 47 -15.25 6.63 40.17
N ASN A 48 -15.59 6.16 41.37
CA ASN A 48 -16.95 6.20 41.89
C ASN A 48 -17.55 7.63 42.05
N TRP A 49 -16.70 8.65 42.06
CA TRP A 49 -17.11 10.06 42.14
C TRP A 49 -17.23 10.72 40.77
N THR A 50 -16.87 10.01 39.69
CA THR A 50 -16.94 10.53 38.32
C THR A 50 -18.38 10.89 37.97
N ASN A 51 -18.60 12.17 37.62
CA ASN A 51 -19.84 12.63 37.04
C ASN A 51 -19.72 12.64 35.51
N PHE A 52 -20.20 11.58 34.90
CA PHE A 52 -20.02 11.32 33.46
C PHE A 52 -20.64 12.38 32.56
N CYS A 53 -21.78 12.99 32.97
CA CYS A 53 -22.45 14.00 32.16
C CYS A 53 -21.75 15.38 32.21
N PHE A 54 -20.80 15.56 33.12
CA PHE A 54 -20.04 16.81 33.30
C PHE A 54 -18.52 16.61 33.06
N LEU A 55 -18.14 15.46 32.51
CA LEU A 55 -16.75 15.26 32.12
C LEU A 55 -16.35 16.26 31.04
N PRO A 56 -15.14 16.85 31.13
CA PRO A 56 -14.62 17.66 30.06
C PRO A 56 -14.49 16.86 28.79
N GLN A 57 -15.04 17.34 27.68
CA GLN A 57 -14.92 16.70 26.38
C GLN A 57 -13.48 16.82 25.90
N THR A 58 -12.91 15.70 25.51
CA THR A 58 -11.57 15.61 24.91
C THR A 58 -11.67 14.99 23.52
N PRO A 59 -10.68 15.16 22.65
CA PRO A 59 -10.69 14.49 21.35
C PRO A 59 -10.77 12.95 21.44
N SER A 60 -10.35 12.38 22.59
CA SER A 60 -10.33 10.92 22.81
C SER A 60 -11.52 10.40 23.62
N LEU A 61 -12.28 11.26 24.27
CA LEU A 61 -13.43 10.87 25.08
C LEU A 61 -14.51 11.94 25.04
N VAL A 62 -15.69 11.57 24.54
CA VAL A 62 -16.90 12.42 24.58
C VAL A 62 -18.03 11.59 25.16
N ILE A 63 -18.63 12.08 26.22
CA ILE A 63 -19.88 11.56 26.81
C ILE A 63 -20.85 12.72 26.87
N THR A 64 -21.99 12.57 26.20
CA THR A 64 -23.06 13.58 26.22
C THR A 64 -24.30 12.93 26.80
N CYS A 65 -24.98 13.66 27.70
CA CYS A 65 -26.23 13.22 28.29
C CYS A 65 -27.38 14.16 27.88
N SER A 66 -28.57 13.58 27.81
CA SER A 66 -29.84 14.34 27.74
C SER A 66 -30.71 13.90 28.91
N GLY A 67 -31.01 14.83 29.79
CA GLY A 67 -31.57 14.48 31.10
C GLY A 67 -30.59 13.61 31.90
N ASN A 68 -31.03 12.43 32.30
CA ASN A 68 -30.26 11.46 33.07
C ASN A 68 -29.81 10.22 32.25
N HIS A 69 -29.82 10.33 30.91
CA HIS A 69 -29.45 9.25 29.98
C HIS A 69 -28.29 9.65 29.08
N ILE A 70 -27.42 8.70 28.76
CA ILE A 70 -26.34 8.85 27.78
C ILE A 70 -26.91 8.85 26.38
N THR A 71 -26.64 9.90 25.62
CA THR A 71 -27.02 10.04 24.20
C THR A 71 -25.84 9.91 23.24
N GLU A 72 -24.63 10.20 23.71
CA GLU A 72 -23.41 10.03 22.92
C GLU A 72 -22.30 9.40 23.75
N LEU A 73 -21.63 8.41 23.17
CA LEU A 73 -20.43 7.78 23.72
C LEU A 73 -19.37 7.67 22.62
N THR A 74 -18.32 8.46 22.72
CA THR A 74 -17.15 8.40 21.84
C THR A 74 -15.92 8.06 22.66
N ILE A 75 -15.22 7.00 22.27
CA ILE A 75 -13.96 6.57 22.87
C ILE A 75 -12.97 6.32 21.73
N LEU A 76 -11.87 7.07 21.73
CA LEU A 76 -10.77 6.91 20.80
C LEU A 76 -9.58 6.32 21.54
N GLY A 77 -9.25 5.08 21.25
CA GLY A 77 -8.08 4.39 21.80
C GLY A 77 -6.78 4.79 21.12
N ASN A 78 -5.69 4.29 21.65
CA ASN A 78 -4.35 4.47 21.08
C ASN A 78 -4.09 3.43 19.98
N LYS A 79 -3.33 3.82 18.96
CA LYS A 79 -2.88 2.86 17.94
C LYS A 79 -2.14 1.69 18.59
N GLY A 80 -2.55 0.46 18.25
CA GLY A 80 -1.92 -0.73 18.77
C GLY A 80 -2.57 -1.32 20.03
N SER A 81 -3.72 -0.79 20.48
CA SER A 81 -4.51 -1.41 21.56
C SER A 81 -4.87 -2.85 21.19
N HIS A 82 -4.63 -3.76 22.11
CA HIS A 82 -4.97 -5.18 21.99
C HIS A 82 -5.76 -5.57 23.22
N LEU A 83 -6.95 -6.08 23.00
CA LEU A 83 -7.76 -6.69 24.05
C LEU A 83 -7.34 -8.15 24.21
N SER A 84 -7.42 -8.65 25.44
CA SER A 84 -7.06 -10.03 25.80
C SER A 84 -7.93 -11.06 25.07
N GLN A 85 -7.54 -12.34 25.11
CA GLN A 85 -8.29 -13.43 24.51
C GLN A 85 -9.66 -13.66 25.18
N ASN A 86 -9.84 -13.15 26.38
CA ASN A 86 -11.11 -13.25 27.12
C ASN A 86 -12.14 -12.20 26.70
N PHE A 87 -11.76 -11.22 25.87
CA PHE A 87 -12.70 -10.21 25.35
C PHE A 87 -13.73 -10.86 24.43
N SER A 88 -14.98 -10.56 24.66
CA SER A 88 -16.10 -10.99 23.80
C SER A 88 -16.87 -9.78 23.27
N LEU A 89 -16.78 -9.56 21.95
CA LEU A 89 -17.51 -8.48 21.27
C LEU A 89 -19.03 -8.65 21.42
N ASP A 90 -19.51 -9.89 21.45
CA ASP A 90 -20.93 -10.20 21.66
C ASP A 90 -21.41 -9.77 23.06
N SER A 91 -20.65 -10.10 24.11
CA SER A 91 -20.94 -9.67 25.48
C SER A 91 -20.86 -8.16 25.65
N PHE A 92 -19.85 -7.55 25.02
CA PHE A 92 -19.65 -6.11 25.03
C PHE A 92 -20.84 -5.35 24.43
N PHE A 93 -21.32 -5.77 23.26
CA PHE A 93 -22.52 -5.17 22.66
C PHE A 93 -23.81 -5.50 23.42
N THR A 94 -23.89 -6.68 24.09
CA THR A 94 -25.00 -6.97 24.97
C THR A 94 -25.13 -5.96 26.12
N LEU A 95 -23.97 -5.54 26.63
CA LEU A 95 -23.91 -4.51 27.67
C LEU A 95 -24.29 -3.13 27.13
N LEU A 96 -23.63 -2.71 26.03
CA LEU A 96 -23.83 -1.38 25.44
C LEU A 96 -25.27 -1.14 24.97
N THR A 97 -25.96 -2.17 24.44
CA THR A 97 -27.36 -2.04 23.98
C THR A 97 -28.36 -1.74 25.10
N LYS A 98 -27.95 -1.80 26.37
CA LYS A 98 -28.75 -1.33 27.51
C LYS A 98 -28.80 0.20 27.63
N LEU A 99 -27.90 0.93 26.95
CA LEU A 99 -27.96 2.39 26.81
C LEU A 99 -29.00 2.73 25.73
N SER A 100 -30.27 2.68 26.09
CA SER A 100 -31.38 2.77 25.13
C SER A 100 -31.53 4.12 24.45
N SER A 101 -31.06 5.18 25.07
CA SER A 101 -31.13 6.57 24.58
C SER A 101 -29.96 6.94 23.68
N LEU A 102 -29.06 5.99 23.40
CA LEU A 102 -27.84 6.29 22.64
C LEU A 102 -28.17 6.57 21.16
N THR A 103 -27.76 7.76 20.71
CA THR A 103 -27.92 8.21 19.33
C THR A 103 -26.58 8.20 18.57
N ARG A 104 -25.45 8.32 19.27
CA ARG A 104 -24.11 8.35 18.69
C ARG A 104 -23.18 7.41 19.45
N LEU A 105 -22.64 6.43 18.74
CA LEU A 105 -21.64 5.48 19.25
C LEU A 105 -20.41 5.48 18.37
N SER A 106 -19.28 5.86 18.96
CA SER A 106 -17.99 5.88 18.28
C SER A 106 -16.93 5.20 19.13
N LEU A 107 -16.47 4.03 18.68
CA LEU A 107 -15.50 3.17 19.36
C LEU A 107 -14.34 2.93 18.41
N VAL A 108 -13.40 3.87 18.35
CA VAL A 108 -12.35 3.92 17.34
C VAL A 108 -11.03 3.46 17.92
N ASN A 109 -10.33 2.62 17.19
CA ASN A 109 -8.95 2.21 17.51
C ASN A 109 -8.76 1.62 18.92
N LEU A 110 -9.74 0.85 19.37
CA LEU A 110 -9.75 0.20 20.68
C LEU A 110 -9.25 -1.25 20.66
N GLY A 111 -8.90 -1.76 19.47
CA GLY A 111 -8.47 -3.15 19.31
C GLY A 111 -9.64 -4.16 19.43
N LEU A 112 -10.88 -3.71 19.24
CA LEU A 112 -12.06 -4.58 19.24
C LEU A 112 -11.91 -5.69 18.20
N TRP A 113 -12.12 -6.95 18.58
CA TRP A 113 -11.99 -8.10 17.68
C TRP A 113 -13.16 -9.07 17.83
N GLY A 114 -13.30 -9.98 16.87
CA GLY A 114 -14.43 -10.90 16.80
C GLY A 114 -15.44 -10.48 15.73
N SER A 115 -16.55 -11.19 15.61
CA SER A 115 -17.61 -10.90 14.65
C SER A 115 -18.60 -9.89 15.19
N LEU A 116 -19.01 -8.92 14.37
CA LEU A 116 -20.02 -7.92 14.74
C LEU A 116 -21.37 -8.61 14.99
N PRO A 117 -21.95 -8.53 16.20
CA PRO A 117 -23.15 -9.28 16.51
C PRO A 117 -24.41 -8.63 15.93
N ALA A 118 -25.38 -9.44 15.50
CA ALA A 118 -26.65 -8.96 14.95
C ALA A 118 -27.46 -8.10 15.94
N LYS A 119 -27.24 -8.28 17.23
CA LYS A 119 -27.91 -7.52 18.31
C LYS A 119 -27.56 -6.03 18.34
N ILE A 120 -26.56 -5.56 17.58
CA ILE A 120 -26.23 -4.14 17.47
C ILE A 120 -27.44 -3.30 17.05
N THR A 121 -28.40 -3.89 16.36
CA THR A 121 -29.63 -3.22 15.93
C THR A 121 -30.64 -2.95 17.06
N ARG A 122 -30.34 -3.41 18.28
CA ARG A 122 -31.13 -3.08 19.48
C ARG A 122 -30.97 -1.60 19.89
N PHE A 123 -29.98 -0.90 19.39
CA PHE A 123 -29.92 0.57 19.52
C PHE A 123 -31.00 1.23 18.66
N GLY A 124 -32.21 1.40 19.21
CA GLY A 124 -33.36 1.87 18.45
C GLY A 124 -33.23 3.31 17.93
N GLY A 125 -32.52 4.17 18.66
CA GLY A 125 -32.32 5.58 18.34
C GLY A 125 -31.01 5.93 17.61
N LEU A 126 -30.17 4.94 17.28
CA LEU A 126 -28.80 5.20 16.80
C LEU A 126 -28.79 5.88 15.44
N GLU A 127 -28.15 7.05 15.38
CA GLU A 127 -27.96 7.86 14.19
C GLU A 127 -26.53 7.75 13.64
N VAL A 128 -25.53 7.58 14.51
CA VAL A 128 -24.13 7.47 14.13
C VAL A 128 -23.51 6.23 14.75
N LEU A 129 -22.97 5.37 13.92
CA LEU A 129 -22.18 4.21 14.32
C LEU A 129 -20.79 4.31 13.67
N ASN A 130 -19.78 4.47 14.51
CA ASN A 130 -18.38 4.46 14.09
C ASN A 130 -17.62 3.40 14.90
N LEU A 131 -17.15 2.34 14.20
CA LEU A 131 -16.31 1.27 14.74
C LEU A 131 -14.98 1.19 13.97
N SER A 132 -14.55 2.28 13.37
CA SER A 132 -13.37 2.30 12.50
C SER A 132 -12.07 1.98 13.24
N SER A 133 -11.08 1.54 12.47
CA SER A 133 -9.73 1.26 12.97
C SER A 133 -9.68 0.23 14.10
N ASN A 134 -10.44 -0.85 13.97
CA ASN A 134 -10.45 -1.98 14.90
C ASN A 134 -10.00 -3.28 14.20
N ARG A 135 -10.26 -4.44 14.80
CA ARG A 135 -9.95 -5.76 14.25
C ARG A 135 -11.20 -6.64 14.12
N ILE A 136 -12.34 -6.00 13.93
CA ILE A 136 -13.61 -6.69 13.78
C ILE A 136 -13.59 -7.45 12.46
N GLN A 137 -13.95 -8.73 12.50
CA GLN A 137 -13.83 -9.66 11.38
C GLN A 137 -15.16 -10.33 11.02
N GLY A 138 -15.15 -11.14 9.98
CA GLY A 138 -16.34 -11.82 9.48
C GLY A 138 -17.22 -10.92 8.62
N SER A 139 -18.45 -11.33 8.36
CA SER A 139 -19.37 -10.56 7.52
C SER A 139 -20.07 -9.45 8.32
N ILE A 140 -20.37 -8.34 7.63
CA ILE A 140 -21.28 -7.33 8.16
C ILE A 140 -22.68 -7.98 8.28
N PRO A 141 -23.31 -7.98 9.47
CA PRO A 141 -24.56 -8.68 9.64
C PRO A 141 -25.69 -8.02 8.85
N GLN A 142 -26.52 -8.85 8.20
CA GLN A 142 -27.69 -8.39 7.41
C GLN A 142 -28.66 -7.54 8.23
N SER A 143 -28.69 -7.75 9.54
CA SER A 143 -29.52 -6.96 10.46
C SER A 143 -29.19 -5.47 10.45
N ILE A 144 -28.01 -5.04 9.98
CA ILE A 144 -27.65 -3.62 9.87
C ILE A 144 -28.68 -2.83 9.06
N ALA A 145 -29.29 -3.46 8.05
CA ALA A 145 -30.38 -2.87 7.27
C ALA A 145 -31.66 -2.55 8.08
N LYS A 146 -31.75 -3.01 9.35
CA LYS A 146 -32.89 -2.78 10.23
C LYS A 146 -32.79 -1.49 11.06
N PHE A 147 -31.66 -0.78 11.01
CA PHE A 147 -31.57 0.53 11.67
C PHE A 147 -32.57 1.50 11.04
N ARG A 148 -33.35 2.19 11.89
CA ARG A 148 -34.37 3.13 11.39
C ARG A 148 -33.84 4.56 11.24
N ASN A 149 -32.93 4.96 12.11
CA ASN A 149 -32.49 6.35 12.26
C ASN A 149 -31.03 6.58 11.82
N LEU A 150 -30.34 5.54 11.31
CA LEU A 150 -28.91 5.61 11.00
C LEU A 150 -28.64 6.60 9.88
N LYS A 151 -27.81 7.62 10.16
CA LYS A 151 -27.37 8.67 9.26
C LYS A 151 -25.92 8.48 8.81
N SER A 152 -25.09 7.88 9.68
CA SER A 152 -23.67 7.64 9.41
C SER A 152 -23.24 6.27 9.87
N LEU A 153 -22.61 5.51 8.98
CA LEU A 153 -22.02 4.20 9.20
C LEU A 153 -20.55 4.22 8.80
N ASP A 154 -19.66 4.12 9.76
CA ASP A 154 -18.23 4.00 9.55
C ASP A 154 -17.71 2.70 10.18
N LEU A 155 -17.34 1.75 9.32
CA LEU A 155 -16.73 0.46 9.67
C LEU A 155 -15.33 0.33 9.04
N SER A 156 -14.73 1.45 8.63
CA SER A 156 -13.46 1.48 7.91
C SER A 156 -12.29 0.92 8.71
N GLN A 157 -11.24 0.50 8.01
CA GLN A 157 -10.03 -0.02 8.63
C GLN A 157 -10.28 -1.15 9.65
N ASN A 158 -10.96 -2.19 9.19
CA ASN A 158 -11.28 -3.41 9.92
C ASN A 158 -10.91 -4.66 9.09
N LEU A 159 -11.35 -5.83 9.53
CA LEU A 159 -11.10 -7.11 8.85
C LEU A 159 -12.41 -7.73 8.32
N PHE A 160 -13.43 -6.91 8.06
CA PHE A 160 -14.69 -7.39 7.49
C PHE A 160 -14.48 -8.02 6.12
N ASN A 161 -15.22 -9.10 5.85
CA ASN A 161 -15.19 -9.82 4.58
C ASN A 161 -16.58 -10.16 4.07
N GLY A 162 -16.65 -10.79 2.90
CA GLY A 162 -17.92 -11.18 2.29
C GLY A 162 -18.70 -10.02 1.69
N ARG A 163 -19.98 -10.25 1.42
CA ARG A 163 -20.84 -9.27 0.75
C ARG A 163 -21.27 -8.15 1.70
N ILE A 164 -21.32 -6.93 1.19
CA ILE A 164 -21.94 -5.81 1.90
C ILE A 164 -23.47 -6.04 1.90
N PRO A 165 -24.14 -5.88 3.05
CA PRO A 165 -25.59 -5.98 3.13
C PRO A 165 -26.31 -4.98 2.22
N ASP A 166 -27.58 -5.24 1.92
CA ASP A 166 -28.45 -4.27 1.25
C ASP A 166 -28.72 -3.09 2.18
N LEU A 167 -28.24 -1.91 1.83
CA LEU A 167 -28.40 -0.66 2.59
C LEU A 167 -29.54 0.22 2.04
N LYS A 168 -30.26 -0.24 1.00
CA LYS A 168 -31.33 0.53 0.34
C LYS A 168 -32.46 0.91 1.30
N GLY A 169 -32.75 0.06 2.29
CA GLY A 169 -33.78 0.30 3.29
C GLY A 169 -33.46 1.40 4.30
N LEU A 170 -32.20 1.84 4.39
CA LEU A 170 -31.73 2.89 5.30
C LEU A 170 -31.98 4.28 4.69
N SER A 171 -33.22 4.74 4.69
CA SER A 171 -33.66 5.99 4.03
C SER A 171 -32.95 7.26 4.55
N GLY A 172 -32.52 7.27 5.81
CA GLY A 172 -31.79 8.38 6.44
C GLY A 172 -30.28 8.36 6.27
N LEU A 173 -29.71 7.28 5.72
CA LEU A 173 -28.28 7.08 5.65
C LEU A 173 -27.61 8.04 4.64
N LYS A 174 -26.71 8.88 5.15
CA LYS A 174 -26.00 9.91 4.37
C LYS A 174 -24.52 9.58 4.15
N VAL A 175 -23.88 9.01 5.16
CA VAL A 175 -22.43 8.73 5.14
C VAL A 175 -22.19 7.23 5.30
N VAL A 176 -21.46 6.65 4.36
CA VAL A 176 -21.03 5.25 4.40
C VAL A 176 -19.53 5.21 4.15
N ASP A 177 -18.77 4.77 5.16
CA ASP A 177 -17.35 4.49 5.02
C ASP A 177 -17.07 3.04 5.42
N LEU A 178 -16.73 2.20 4.43
CA LEU A 178 -16.35 0.80 4.61
C LEU A 178 -14.94 0.54 4.11
N SER A 179 -14.14 1.60 3.92
CA SER A 179 -12.80 1.50 3.35
C SER A 179 -11.84 0.66 4.20
N GLY A 180 -10.82 0.10 3.56
CA GLY A 180 -9.79 -0.65 4.29
C GLY A 180 -10.30 -1.94 4.93
N ASN A 181 -11.08 -2.73 4.17
CA ASN A 181 -11.60 -4.03 4.55
C ASN A 181 -11.34 -5.08 3.44
N ASN A 182 -11.92 -6.26 3.54
CA ASN A 182 -11.87 -7.30 2.51
C ASN A 182 -13.27 -7.62 1.94
N LEU A 183 -14.11 -6.59 1.79
CA LEU A 183 -15.51 -6.71 1.35
C LEU A 183 -15.60 -6.92 -0.17
N GLY A 184 -16.55 -7.73 -0.59
CA GLY A 184 -16.82 -8.01 -2.01
C GLY A 184 -17.57 -9.34 -2.22
N PRO A 185 -17.69 -9.79 -3.47
CA PRO A 185 -17.25 -9.10 -4.70
C PRO A 185 -18.24 -8.05 -5.24
N SER A 186 -19.50 -8.06 -4.77
CA SER A 186 -20.61 -7.27 -5.32
C SER A 186 -20.67 -5.87 -4.72
N PHE A 187 -21.04 -4.89 -5.53
CA PHE A 187 -21.40 -3.55 -5.06
C PHE A 187 -22.69 -3.60 -4.23
N PRO A 188 -22.84 -2.85 -3.13
CA PRO A 188 -24.06 -2.84 -2.32
C PRO A 188 -25.22 -2.09 -2.99
N SER A 189 -26.45 -2.48 -2.69
CA SER A 189 -27.61 -1.64 -2.97
C SER A 189 -27.67 -0.48 -1.99
N LEU A 190 -27.92 0.73 -2.48
CA LEU A 190 -27.89 1.96 -1.69
C LEU A 190 -29.21 2.73 -1.77
N GLY A 191 -29.56 3.45 -0.70
CA GLY A 191 -30.62 4.45 -0.70
C GLY A 191 -30.18 5.75 -1.41
N ASN A 192 -31.16 6.58 -1.79
CA ASN A 192 -30.88 7.81 -2.57
C ASN A 192 -30.37 8.99 -1.71
N SER A 193 -30.34 8.85 -0.38
CA SER A 193 -29.94 9.90 0.57
C SER A 193 -28.43 9.99 0.78
N ILE A 194 -27.63 9.12 0.13
CA ILE A 194 -26.19 9.06 0.30
C ILE A 194 -25.53 10.34 -0.20
N VAL A 195 -24.71 10.93 0.68
CA VAL A 195 -23.91 12.14 0.44
C VAL A 195 -22.43 11.77 0.30
N LYS A 196 -21.93 10.87 1.15
CA LYS A 196 -20.54 10.39 1.11
C LYS A 196 -20.52 8.87 1.06
N LEU A 197 -19.86 8.31 0.04
CA LEU A 197 -19.66 6.88 -0.15
C LEU A 197 -18.17 6.58 -0.34
N VAL A 198 -17.58 5.89 0.63
CA VAL A 198 -16.16 5.48 0.61
C VAL A 198 -16.08 3.96 0.75
N LEU A 199 -15.70 3.29 -0.33
CA LEU A 199 -15.51 1.85 -0.41
C LEU A 199 -14.08 1.49 -0.80
N ALA A 200 -13.14 2.42 -0.64
CA ALA A 200 -11.76 2.28 -1.05
C ALA A 200 -11.05 1.11 -0.35
N ASN A 201 -10.05 0.54 -1.01
CA ASN A 201 -9.24 -0.55 -0.45
C ASN A 201 -10.09 -1.72 0.05
N ASN A 202 -10.78 -2.37 -0.89
CA ASN A 202 -11.61 -3.55 -0.68
C ASN A 202 -11.42 -4.59 -1.80
N SER A 203 -12.24 -5.64 -1.82
CA SER A 203 -12.20 -6.70 -2.84
C SER A 203 -13.41 -6.66 -3.80
N LEU A 204 -14.01 -5.48 -4.01
CA LEU A 204 -15.15 -5.31 -4.90
C LEU A 204 -14.74 -5.58 -6.35
N ARG A 205 -15.48 -6.50 -7.02
CA ARG A 205 -15.20 -6.93 -8.39
C ARG A 205 -16.50 -6.96 -9.19
N SER A 206 -16.95 -5.81 -9.63
CA SER A 206 -18.14 -5.65 -10.46
C SER A 206 -17.89 -4.51 -11.44
N GLN A 207 -18.81 -4.26 -12.35
CA GLN A 207 -18.87 -2.98 -13.03
C GLN A 207 -19.35 -1.90 -12.07
N VAL A 208 -19.01 -0.64 -12.36
CA VAL A 208 -19.57 0.50 -11.63
C VAL A 208 -21.07 0.59 -11.94
N PRO A 209 -21.95 0.50 -10.91
CA PRO A 209 -23.38 0.34 -11.14
C PRO A 209 -24.04 1.57 -11.75
N GLN A 210 -25.01 1.34 -12.66
CA GLN A 210 -25.82 2.41 -13.26
C GLN A 210 -26.77 3.08 -12.23
N GLU A 211 -27.10 2.38 -11.16
CA GLU A 211 -27.94 2.85 -10.06
C GLU A 211 -27.37 4.07 -9.35
N LEU A 212 -26.05 4.28 -9.38
CA LEU A 212 -25.39 5.48 -8.85
C LEU A 212 -25.93 6.78 -9.47
N ARG A 213 -26.54 6.71 -10.66
CA ARG A 213 -27.21 7.84 -11.30
C ARG A 213 -28.32 8.47 -10.44
N LYS A 214 -28.91 7.68 -9.53
CA LYS A 214 -29.99 8.13 -8.64
C LYS A 214 -29.49 8.91 -7.41
N LEU A 215 -28.18 8.91 -7.18
CA LEU A 215 -27.57 9.54 -6.00
C LEU A 215 -27.28 11.04 -6.24
N ASN A 216 -28.34 11.82 -6.39
CA ASN A 216 -28.22 13.26 -6.71
C ASN A 216 -27.56 14.09 -5.60
N LEU A 217 -27.55 13.60 -4.36
CA LEU A 217 -26.94 14.27 -3.19
C LEU A 217 -25.47 13.87 -2.99
N LEU A 218 -24.94 12.95 -3.80
CA LEU A 218 -23.59 12.43 -3.63
C LEU A 218 -22.54 13.50 -3.91
N THR A 219 -21.77 13.89 -2.87
CA THR A 219 -20.65 14.83 -2.96
C THR A 219 -19.32 14.13 -3.09
N THR A 220 -19.16 12.96 -2.42
CA THR A 220 -17.90 12.23 -2.35
C THR A 220 -18.12 10.77 -2.73
N LEU A 221 -17.38 10.31 -3.74
CA LEU A 221 -17.32 8.91 -4.17
C LEU A 221 -15.88 8.43 -4.21
N ASP A 222 -15.52 7.49 -3.35
CA ASP A 222 -14.22 6.83 -3.39
C ASP A 222 -14.39 5.31 -3.53
N LEU A 223 -14.03 4.80 -4.71
CA LEU A 223 -14.01 3.38 -5.06
C LEU A 223 -12.57 2.89 -5.34
N SER A 224 -11.57 3.68 -4.98
CA SER A 224 -10.17 3.39 -5.29
C SER A 224 -9.67 2.09 -4.67
N SER A 225 -8.60 1.53 -5.24
CA SER A 225 -7.93 0.33 -4.71
C SER A 225 -8.90 -0.85 -4.53
N ASN A 226 -9.65 -1.16 -5.57
CA ASN A 226 -10.56 -2.29 -5.69
C ASN A 226 -10.25 -3.11 -6.95
N LYS A 227 -11.17 -3.94 -7.38
CA LYS A 227 -11.07 -4.76 -8.60
C LYS A 227 -12.20 -4.47 -9.58
N PHE A 228 -12.70 -3.22 -9.61
CA PHE A 228 -13.75 -2.81 -10.55
C PHE A 228 -13.30 -2.97 -11.99
N VAL A 229 -14.20 -3.46 -12.85
CA VAL A 229 -13.94 -3.77 -14.27
C VAL A 229 -14.92 -3.02 -15.18
N GLY A 230 -14.62 -2.99 -16.48
CA GLY A 230 -15.47 -2.40 -17.50
C GLY A 230 -15.39 -0.87 -17.57
N PRO A 231 -16.26 -0.22 -18.36
CA PRO A 231 -16.18 1.21 -18.61
C PRO A 231 -16.63 2.05 -17.42
N ILE A 232 -16.07 3.25 -17.29
CA ILE A 232 -16.59 4.26 -16.37
C ILE A 232 -17.87 4.83 -16.97
N PRO A 233 -19.03 4.73 -16.27
CA PRO A 233 -20.25 5.34 -16.76
C PRO A 233 -20.13 6.87 -16.83
N SER A 234 -20.43 7.45 -17.99
CA SER A 234 -20.24 8.88 -18.25
C SER A 234 -21.02 9.80 -17.29
N PHE A 235 -22.19 9.36 -16.82
CA PHE A 235 -23.02 10.13 -15.89
C PHE A 235 -22.34 10.42 -14.56
N LEU A 236 -21.34 9.64 -14.15
CA LEU A 236 -20.65 9.88 -12.87
C LEU A 236 -20.04 11.29 -12.79
N PHE A 237 -19.45 11.76 -13.87
CA PHE A 237 -18.85 13.09 -13.90
C PHE A 237 -19.90 14.22 -13.92
N SER A 238 -21.14 13.92 -14.28
CA SER A 238 -22.25 14.89 -14.37
C SER A 238 -23.22 14.82 -13.19
N LEU A 239 -22.96 14.03 -12.15
CA LEU A 239 -23.77 14.01 -10.93
C LEU A 239 -23.82 15.42 -10.31
N PRO A 240 -25.01 15.96 -10.02
CA PRO A 240 -25.18 17.40 -9.76
C PRO A 240 -24.40 17.92 -8.57
N SER A 241 -24.29 17.13 -7.49
CA SER A 241 -23.62 17.51 -6.24
C SER A 241 -22.21 16.98 -6.11
N LEU A 242 -21.68 16.23 -7.10
CA LEU A 242 -20.39 15.55 -6.96
C LEU A 242 -19.24 16.55 -7.01
N GLU A 243 -18.41 16.52 -5.95
CA GLU A 243 -17.23 17.34 -5.77
C GLU A 243 -15.93 16.53 -5.84
N TYR A 244 -15.95 15.30 -5.35
CA TYR A 244 -14.81 14.41 -5.26
C TYR A 244 -15.14 13.03 -5.84
N ILE A 245 -14.35 12.56 -6.80
CA ILE A 245 -14.41 11.19 -7.32
C ILE A 245 -13.02 10.58 -7.40
N ASN A 246 -12.85 9.40 -6.78
CA ASN A 246 -11.63 8.61 -6.83
C ASN A 246 -11.97 7.18 -7.28
N LEU A 247 -11.48 6.82 -8.47
CA LEU A 247 -11.60 5.48 -9.08
C LEU A 247 -10.23 4.86 -9.32
N ALA A 248 -9.18 5.41 -8.73
CA ALA A 248 -7.80 4.98 -8.96
C ALA A 248 -7.55 3.53 -8.53
N ARG A 249 -6.54 2.90 -9.13
CA ARG A 249 -6.11 1.55 -8.76
C ARG A 249 -7.23 0.52 -8.85
N ASN A 250 -7.82 0.41 -10.05
CA ASN A 250 -8.83 -0.57 -10.40
C ASN A 250 -8.46 -1.27 -11.72
N GLN A 251 -9.39 -2.01 -12.30
CA GLN A 251 -9.26 -2.66 -13.62
C GLN A 251 -10.27 -2.07 -14.62
N LEU A 252 -10.61 -0.79 -14.44
CA LEU A 252 -11.55 -0.08 -15.32
C LEU A 252 -10.95 0.08 -16.71
N SER A 253 -11.74 -0.16 -17.74
CA SER A 253 -11.29 -0.23 -19.13
C SER A 253 -12.28 0.46 -20.08
N GLY A 254 -11.94 0.53 -21.36
CA GLY A 254 -12.76 1.19 -22.37
C GLY A 254 -12.47 2.69 -22.47
N ALA A 255 -13.14 3.34 -23.43
CA ALA A 255 -12.96 4.76 -23.72
C ALA A 255 -13.96 5.62 -22.94
N LEU A 256 -13.48 6.76 -22.44
CA LEU A 256 -14.36 7.81 -21.93
C LEU A 256 -15.04 8.52 -23.12
N GLN A 257 -16.33 8.82 -23.00
CA GLN A 257 -17.05 9.53 -24.05
C GLN A 257 -16.55 10.98 -24.13
N PRO A 258 -16.16 11.48 -25.35
CA PRO A 258 -15.63 12.84 -25.49
C PRO A 258 -16.62 13.95 -25.12
N SER A 259 -17.93 13.68 -25.29
CA SER A 259 -19.03 14.64 -25.07
C SER A 259 -19.55 14.70 -23.65
N VAL A 260 -18.84 14.10 -22.66
CA VAL A 260 -19.24 14.15 -21.26
C VAL A 260 -19.21 15.60 -20.76
N SER A 261 -20.29 16.03 -20.11
CA SER A 261 -20.31 17.25 -19.30
C SER A 261 -19.97 16.93 -17.86
N CYS A 262 -19.09 17.72 -17.23
CA CYS A 262 -18.75 17.56 -15.83
C CYS A 262 -19.60 18.49 -14.96
N SER A 263 -19.97 18.04 -13.75
CA SER A 263 -20.60 18.87 -12.74
C SER A 263 -19.74 20.13 -12.46
N LYS A 264 -20.38 21.26 -12.23
CA LYS A 264 -19.71 22.53 -11.91
C LYS A 264 -18.95 22.45 -10.57
N GLY A 265 -19.46 21.68 -9.61
CA GLY A 265 -18.86 21.48 -8.28
C GLY A 265 -17.70 20.48 -8.28
N LEU A 266 -17.50 19.68 -9.33
CA LEU A 266 -16.51 18.63 -9.38
C LEU A 266 -15.09 19.24 -9.34
N SER A 267 -14.40 19.09 -8.20
CA SER A 267 -13.09 19.69 -7.92
C SER A 267 -11.94 18.68 -8.00
N PHE A 268 -12.20 17.41 -7.70
CA PHE A 268 -11.17 16.36 -7.71
C PHE A 268 -11.63 15.13 -8.47
N VAL A 269 -10.77 14.65 -9.38
CA VAL A 269 -10.99 13.43 -10.17
C VAL A 269 -9.69 12.63 -10.20
N ASP A 270 -9.69 11.42 -9.65
CA ASP A 270 -8.59 10.48 -9.81
C ASP A 270 -9.08 9.20 -10.49
N ILE A 271 -8.60 8.96 -11.71
CA ILE A 271 -8.84 7.76 -12.50
C ILE A 271 -7.54 7.02 -12.81
N SER A 272 -6.47 7.32 -12.10
CA SER A 272 -5.14 6.77 -12.34
C SER A 272 -5.07 5.25 -12.08
N ASN A 273 -4.04 4.60 -12.61
CA ASN A 273 -3.80 3.16 -12.43
C ASN A 273 -5.02 2.30 -12.81
N ASN A 274 -5.46 2.44 -14.06
CA ASN A 274 -6.53 1.67 -14.68
C ASN A 274 -6.14 1.25 -16.11
N LEU A 275 -7.08 0.75 -16.91
CA LEU A 275 -6.89 0.29 -18.28
C LEU A 275 -7.69 1.14 -19.30
N LEU A 276 -7.92 2.42 -18.98
CA LEU A 276 -8.70 3.33 -19.82
C LEU A 276 -7.95 3.65 -21.10
N ILE A 277 -8.68 3.67 -22.23
CA ILE A 277 -8.17 3.97 -23.57
C ILE A 277 -8.80 5.24 -24.15
N GLY A 278 -8.29 5.69 -25.30
CA GLY A 278 -8.83 6.86 -26.02
C GLY A 278 -8.38 8.18 -25.43
N LYS A 279 -9.25 9.19 -25.48
CA LYS A 279 -8.94 10.57 -25.06
C LYS A 279 -9.72 10.95 -23.81
N LEU A 280 -9.15 11.80 -22.95
CA LEU A 280 -9.91 12.43 -21.88
C LEU A 280 -10.99 13.35 -22.45
N PRO A 281 -12.20 13.37 -21.83
CA PRO A 281 -13.23 14.36 -22.15
C PRO A 281 -12.72 15.79 -21.95
N VAL A 282 -13.22 16.72 -22.76
CA VAL A 282 -12.81 18.14 -22.71
C VAL A 282 -13.00 18.75 -21.32
N CYS A 283 -14.06 18.36 -20.60
CA CYS A 283 -14.32 18.86 -19.26
C CYS A 283 -13.32 18.36 -18.18
N LEU A 284 -12.53 17.32 -18.48
CA LEU A 284 -11.43 16.83 -17.63
C LEU A 284 -10.06 17.31 -18.10
N LEU A 285 -9.96 17.98 -19.25
CA LEU A 285 -8.73 18.60 -19.73
C LEU A 285 -8.58 19.99 -19.08
N GLY A 286 -7.44 20.24 -18.43
CA GLY A 286 -7.18 21.36 -17.53
C GLY A 286 -7.26 22.79 -18.07
N SER A 287 -7.64 23.01 -19.35
CA SER A 287 -7.70 24.35 -19.94
C SER A 287 -8.96 25.16 -19.57
N ASN A 288 -10.03 24.50 -19.12
CA ASN A 288 -11.35 25.16 -18.89
C ASN A 288 -11.82 25.17 -17.41
N SER A 289 -11.04 24.62 -16.47
CA SER A 289 -11.47 24.60 -15.07
C SER A 289 -10.31 24.99 -14.15
N ARG A 290 -10.26 26.27 -13.77
CA ARG A 290 -9.21 26.86 -12.92
C ARG A 290 -9.07 26.21 -11.53
N ASN A 291 -10.00 25.34 -11.09
CA ASN A 291 -10.02 24.76 -9.74
C ASN A 291 -10.24 23.23 -9.72
N ARG A 292 -10.03 22.49 -10.82
CA ARG A 292 -10.22 21.05 -10.84
C ARG A 292 -8.88 20.32 -10.93
N THR A 293 -8.62 19.41 -9.97
CA THR A 293 -7.48 18.49 -10.01
C THR A 293 -7.88 17.20 -10.70
N VAL A 294 -7.22 16.83 -11.80
CA VAL A 294 -7.45 15.59 -12.52
C VAL A 294 -6.17 14.76 -12.55
N ILE A 295 -6.23 13.54 -12.02
CA ILE A 295 -5.14 12.56 -12.03
C ILE A 295 -5.54 11.40 -12.93
N SER A 296 -4.82 11.21 -14.04
CA SER A 296 -5.12 10.20 -15.06
C SER A 296 -3.90 9.35 -15.46
N LEU A 297 -2.87 9.32 -14.61
CA LEU A 297 -1.62 8.61 -14.83
C LEU A 297 -1.84 7.09 -14.88
N TRP A 298 -0.92 6.36 -15.54
CA TRP A 298 -0.95 4.90 -15.58
C TRP A 298 -2.27 4.34 -16.13
N ASN A 299 -2.64 4.83 -17.30
CA ASN A 299 -3.71 4.34 -18.17
C ASN A 299 -3.16 4.12 -19.59
N CYS A 300 -4.03 3.98 -20.58
CA CYS A 300 -3.70 3.89 -22.00
C CYS A 300 -4.28 5.07 -22.80
N LEU A 301 -4.25 6.27 -22.21
CA LEU A 301 -4.87 7.48 -22.80
C LEU A 301 -3.92 8.17 -23.79
N ALA A 302 -4.48 8.62 -24.92
CA ALA A 302 -3.72 9.18 -26.03
C ALA A 302 -3.32 10.66 -25.88
N ASN A 303 -4.06 11.46 -25.07
CA ASN A 303 -3.93 12.94 -24.99
C ASN A 303 -3.16 13.46 -23.79
N THR A 304 -2.68 12.60 -22.92
CA THR A 304 -2.10 12.98 -21.64
C THR A 304 -0.64 12.67 -21.66
N GLY A 305 0.21 13.57 -22.13
CA GLY A 305 1.67 13.44 -22.21
C GLY A 305 2.22 12.03 -21.95
N SER A 306 2.65 11.33 -22.97
CA SER A 306 2.93 9.89 -23.03
C SER A 306 3.90 9.35 -21.96
N LYS A 307 4.61 10.22 -21.24
CA LYS A 307 5.63 9.82 -20.25
C LYS A 307 5.08 9.08 -19.02
N TYR A 308 3.80 9.24 -18.71
CA TYR A 308 3.17 8.69 -17.51
C TYR A 308 1.99 7.77 -17.82
N GLN A 309 1.92 7.22 -19.02
CA GLN A 309 0.95 6.21 -19.42
C GLN A 309 1.63 4.85 -19.53
N HIS A 310 0.83 3.77 -19.55
CA HIS A 310 1.35 2.44 -19.82
C HIS A 310 2.02 2.36 -21.19
N GLN A 311 3.00 1.47 -21.34
CA GLN A 311 3.67 1.24 -22.62
C GLN A 311 2.66 0.72 -23.68
N HIS A 312 2.86 1.11 -24.95
CA HIS A 312 1.98 0.72 -26.05
C HIS A 312 1.78 -0.81 -26.16
N SER A 313 2.81 -1.60 -25.91
CA SER A 313 2.73 -3.07 -25.92
C SER A 313 1.80 -3.64 -24.84
N PHE A 314 1.78 -3.03 -23.67
CA PHE A 314 0.88 -3.38 -22.58
C PHE A 314 -0.55 -3.00 -22.95
N CYS A 315 -0.78 -1.79 -23.45
CA CYS A 315 -2.09 -1.29 -23.84
C CYS A 315 -2.71 -2.11 -24.99
N ALA A 316 -1.91 -2.52 -25.97
CA ALA A 316 -2.36 -3.36 -27.08
C ALA A 316 -2.80 -4.76 -26.62
N LYS A 317 -2.14 -5.34 -25.61
CA LYS A 317 -2.45 -6.69 -25.13
C LYS A 317 -3.58 -6.72 -24.11
N GLN A 318 -3.59 -5.81 -23.15
CA GLN A 318 -4.53 -5.86 -22.03
C GLN A 318 -5.73 -4.92 -22.16
N ALA A 319 -5.54 -3.68 -22.63
CA ALA A 319 -6.65 -2.74 -22.73
C ALA A 319 -7.57 -3.00 -23.93
N LEU A 320 -7.04 -3.53 -25.04
CA LEU A 320 -7.84 -3.90 -26.22
C LEU A 320 -8.50 -5.27 -26.10
N ALA A 321 -7.96 -6.20 -25.31
CA ALA A 321 -8.57 -7.50 -25.05
C ALA A 321 -9.91 -7.40 -24.29
N VAL A 322 -10.22 -6.28 -23.67
CA VAL A 322 -11.46 -6.01 -22.92
C VAL A 322 -12.50 -5.25 -23.77
N ASN A 323 -12.29 -5.13 -25.08
CA ASN A 323 -13.26 -4.48 -25.95
C ASN A 323 -14.39 -5.46 -26.32
N PRO A 324 -15.56 -5.41 -25.67
CA PRO A 324 -16.73 -6.14 -26.15
C PRO A 324 -17.31 -5.35 -27.30
N ASN A 325 -16.88 -5.62 -28.51
CA ASN A 325 -17.58 -5.12 -29.69
C ASN A 325 -18.70 -6.11 -29.99
N PRO A 326 -19.97 -5.81 -29.64
CA PRO A 326 -21.09 -6.65 -29.99
C PRO A 326 -21.60 -6.20 -31.38
N ARG A 327 -20.85 -6.41 -32.42
CA ARG A 327 -21.47 -6.58 -33.72
C ARG A 327 -21.94 -8.02 -33.82
N ALA A 328 -23.19 -8.21 -33.44
CA ALA A 328 -23.94 -9.40 -33.74
C ALA A 328 -23.73 -9.81 -35.20
N ARG A 329 -22.91 -10.79 -35.44
CA ARG A 329 -23.06 -11.63 -36.63
C ARG A 329 -24.25 -12.55 -36.37
N LYS A 330 -25.38 -12.27 -36.97
CA LYS A 330 -26.38 -13.28 -37.30
C LYS A 330 -25.66 -14.31 -38.16
N GLY A 331 -25.16 -15.34 -37.58
CA GLY A 331 -24.68 -16.53 -38.25
C GLY A 331 -25.87 -17.46 -38.45
N LYS A 332 -26.23 -17.74 -39.68
CA LYS A 332 -27.04 -18.89 -40.08
C LYS A 332 -26.37 -20.16 -39.52
N GLU A 333 -27.14 -20.98 -38.84
CA GLU A 333 -26.82 -22.38 -38.62
C GLU A 333 -26.73 -23.07 -39.99
N GLU A 334 -25.53 -23.39 -40.43
CA GLU A 334 -25.26 -24.43 -41.43
C GLU A 334 -24.67 -25.62 -40.71
N GLU A 335 -25.46 -26.68 -40.61
CA GLU A 335 -24.98 -28.02 -40.30
C GLU A 335 -23.90 -28.43 -41.33
N SER A 336 -22.64 -28.41 -40.91
CA SER A 336 -21.57 -29.02 -41.69
C SER A 336 -21.15 -30.31 -41.03
N THR A 337 -21.55 -31.44 -41.62
CA THR A 337 -21.02 -32.75 -41.38
C THR A 337 -19.53 -32.77 -41.77
N ILE A 338 -18.69 -32.55 -40.79
CA ILE A 338 -17.22 -32.66 -40.98
C ILE A 338 -16.89 -34.13 -41.20
N LYS A 339 -16.48 -34.48 -42.41
CA LYS A 339 -16.04 -35.85 -42.77
C LYS A 339 -14.81 -36.24 -41.93
N LEU A 340 -14.90 -37.32 -41.21
CA LEU A 340 -13.88 -37.89 -40.30
C LEU A 340 -12.47 -37.98 -40.94
N GLY A 341 -12.36 -38.08 -42.24
CA GLY A 341 -11.09 -38.12 -42.99
C GLY A 341 -10.29 -36.80 -42.91
N ILE A 342 -10.93 -35.65 -42.81
CA ILE A 342 -10.23 -34.36 -42.70
C ILE A 342 -9.62 -34.18 -41.29
N VAL A 343 -10.32 -34.66 -40.27
CA VAL A 343 -9.81 -34.59 -38.88
C VAL A 343 -8.56 -35.47 -38.70
N LEU A 344 -8.55 -36.67 -39.26
CA LEU A 344 -7.38 -37.57 -39.21
C LEU A 344 -6.19 -37.04 -40.02
N GLY A 345 -6.43 -36.37 -41.16
CA GLY A 345 -5.39 -35.73 -41.97
C GLY A 345 -4.74 -34.54 -41.28
N VAL A 346 -5.53 -33.71 -40.56
CA VAL A 346 -5.02 -32.57 -39.80
C VAL A 346 -4.22 -33.01 -38.58
N ILE A 347 -4.67 -34.05 -37.86
CA ILE A 347 -3.92 -34.59 -36.71
C ILE A 347 -2.60 -35.18 -37.16
N GLY A 348 -2.56 -35.97 -38.26
CA GLY A 348 -1.34 -36.52 -38.83
C GLY A 348 -0.34 -35.46 -39.30
N GLY A 349 -0.85 -34.37 -39.90
CA GLY A 349 -0.05 -33.22 -40.32
C GLY A 349 0.56 -32.46 -39.13
N ILE A 350 -0.19 -32.25 -38.05
CA ILE A 350 0.29 -31.58 -36.84
C ILE A 350 1.39 -32.40 -36.16
N VAL A 351 1.23 -33.72 -36.06
CA VAL A 351 2.26 -34.62 -35.47
C VAL A 351 3.56 -34.59 -36.25
N ALA A 352 3.48 -34.59 -37.60
CA ALA A 352 4.67 -34.51 -38.47
C ALA A 352 5.38 -33.14 -38.34
N VAL A 353 4.63 -32.03 -38.25
CA VAL A 353 5.19 -30.68 -38.07
C VAL A 353 5.84 -30.55 -36.70
N VAL A 354 5.19 -31.03 -35.64
CA VAL A 354 5.74 -30.97 -34.25
C VAL A 354 6.99 -31.85 -34.15
N GLY A 355 7.00 -33.05 -34.78
CA GLY A 355 8.19 -33.89 -34.82
C GLY A 355 9.35 -33.26 -35.60
N GLY A 356 9.06 -32.61 -36.75
CA GLY A 356 10.05 -31.86 -37.53
C GLY A 356 10.63 -30.65 -36.79
N ILE A 357 9.78 -29.90 -36.10
CA ILE A 357 10.20 -28.76 -35.27
C ILE A 357 11.06 -29.23 -34.08
N GLY A 358 10.69 -30.35 -33.44
CA GLY A 358 11.47 -30.96 -32.36
C GLY A 358 12.87 -31.36 -32.80
N LEU A 359 13.01 -31.99 -33.99
CA LEU A 359 14.29 -32.34 -34.59
C LEU A 359 15.13 -31.09 -34.93
N LEU A 360 14.48 -30.06 -35.48
CA LEU A 360 15.14 -28.81 -35.85
C LEU A 360 15.64 -28.05 -34.59
N VAL A 361 14.85 -28.04 -33.53
CA VAL A 361 15.24 -27.47 -32.21
C VAL A 361 16.43 -28.27 -31.64
N LEU A 362 16.44 -29.60 -31.72
CA LEU A 362 17.55 -30.43 -31.25
C LEU A 362 18.84 -30.18 -32.04
N VAL A 363 18.74 -30.00 -33.37
CA VAL A 363 19.89 -29.67 -34.24
C VAL A 363 20.40 -28.25 -33.93
N ILE A 364 19.49 -27.28 -33.73
CA ILE A 364 19.84 -25.92 -33.33
C ILE A 364 20.48 -25.94 -31.95
N TYR A 365 19.92 -26.67 -30.99
CA TYR A 365 20.46 -26.80 -29.64
C TYR A 365 21.88 -27.38 -29.64
N ARG A 366 22.13 -28.44 -30.41
CA ARG A 366 23.47 -29.02 -30.59
C ARG A 366 24.45 -28.08 -31.31
N LYS A 367 23.96 -27.25 -32.25
CA LYS A 367 24.76 -26.26 -32.97
C LYS A 367 25.07 -25.02 -32.12
N VAL A 368 24.13 -24.61 -31.27
CA VAL A 368 24.30 -23.50 -30.31
C VAL A 368 25.19 -23.91 -29.15
N SER A 369 25.08 -25.16 -28.68
CA SER A 369 25.96 -25.71 -27.63
C SER A 369 27.43 -25.78 -28.06
N ARG A 370 27.70 -26.06 -29.35
CA ARG A 370 29.06 -26.07 -29.90
C ARG A 370 29.63 -24.66 -30.18
N ARG A 371 28.80 -23.60 -30.20
CA ARG A 371 29.24 -22.19 -30.38
C ARG A 371 29.41 -21.44 -29.07
N ARG A 372 29.14 -22.05 -27.92
CA ARG A 372 29.24 -21.41 -26.60
C ARG A 372 30.65 -21.39 -26.02
N ASP A 373 31.63 -22.04 -26.66
CA ASP A 373 33.02 -22.07 -26.17
C ASP A 373 33.93 -20.95 -26.72
N GLU A 374 33.38 -19.93 -27.38
CA GLU A 374 34.18 -18.80 -27.83
C GLU A 374 33.72 -17.46 -27.20
N LYS A 375 34.59 -16.96 -26.30
CA LYS A 375 34.87 -15.57 -26.00
C LYS A 375 33.90 -14.80 -25.10
N TYR A 376 34.03 -15.03 -23.80
CA TYR A 376 33.76 -14.00 -22.81
C TYR A 376 35.07 -13.52 -22.21
N ARG A 377 35.44 -12.27 -22.47
CA ARG A 377 36.57 -11.62 -21.82
C ARG A 377 36.04 -10.63 -20.80
N CYS A 378 36.19 -10.94 -19.53
CA CYS A 378 36.02 -9.97 -18.47
C CYS A 378 37.30 -9.14 -18.40
N GLU A 379 37.24 -7.83 -18.71
CA GLU A 379 38.35 -6.94 -18.43
C GLU A 379 38.32 -6.63 -16.94
N SER A 380 39.18 -7.31 -16.20
CA SER A 380 39.50 -6.92 -14.82
C SER A 380 40.31 -5.62 -14.88
N PHE A 381 39.65 -4.49 -14.61
CA PHE A 381 40.38 -3.27 -14.32
C PHE A 381 41.09 -3.46 -12.98
N VAL A 382 42.37 -3.76 -13.07
CA VAL A 382 43.26 -3.85 -11.91
C VAL A 382 43.33 -2.44 -11.30
N PHE A 383 42.76 -2.30 -10.12
CA PHE A 383 43.09 -1.14 -9.26
C PHE A 383 44.57 -1.25 -8.95
N ASP A 384 45.32 -0.30 -9.48
CA ASP A 384 46.76 -0.23 -9.31
C ASP A 384 47.10 -0.18 -7.81
N LYS A 385 47.65 -1.29 -7.28
CA LYS A 385 48.10 -1.43 -5.90
C LYS A 385 49.36 -0.57 -5.62
N ASN A 386 49.81 0.22 -6.56
CA ASN A 386 51.08 0.95 -6.48
C ASN A 386 50.99 2.37 -5.90
N LEU A 387 49.90 2.77 -5.25
CA LEU A 387 49.86 4.06 -4.57
C LEU A 387 50.04 3.92 -3.04
N SER A 388 50.83 2.97 -2.59
CA SER A 388 51.17 2.78 -1.16
C SER A 388 52.63 2.38 -0.93
N ARG A 389 53.56 2.87 -1.79
CA ARG A 389 54.98 2.76 -1.50
C ARG A 389 55.70 3.94 -2.14
N HIS A 390 55.77 5.05 -1.48
CA HIS A 390 56.92 5.98 -1.38
C HIS A 390 56.48 7.27 -0.68
N THR A 391 56.75 7.34 0.59
CA THR A 391 57.32 8.52 1.22
C THR A 391 57.88 8.04 2.57
N GLN A 392 59.16 7.70 2.52
CA GLN A 392 60.02 7.68 3.70
C GLN A 392 60.70 9.05 3.77
N MET A 393 60.59 9.63 4.97
CA MET A 393 61.44 10.62 5.62
C MET A 393 61.73 11.97 4.90
N THR A 394 61.21 13.04 5.48
CA THR A 394 62.03 14.00 6.20
C THR A 394 61.20 14.79 7.21
N ASP A 395 61.84 15.00 8.31
CA ASP A 395 61.60 15.62 9.57
C ASP A 395 61.01 17.03 9.58
N GLY A 396 60.20 17.35 10.61
CA GLY A 396 60.08 18.74 11.09
C GLY A 396 58.64 19.29 11.21
N GLY A 397 58.04 19.25 12.41
CA GLY A 397 57.17 20.34 12.85
C GLY A 397 55.66 20.05 13.08
N HIS A 398 55.36 19.79 14.36
CA HIS A 398 54.13 20.15 15.09
C HIS A 398 52.72 19.90 14.52
N GLY A 399 52.06 18.91 15.06
CA GLY A 399 50.70 19.07 15.55
C GLY A 399 49.55 18.79 14.64
N ARG A 400 49.07 17.57 14.61
CA ARG A 400 47.69 17.11 14.78
C ARG A 400 47.66 15.61 14.55
N ARG A 401 47.36 14.87 15.61
CA ARG A 401 47.15 13.41 15.56
C ARG A 401 46.02 13.09 14.58
N PRO A 402 46.23 12.23 13.60
CA PRO A 402 45.10 11.69 12.83
C PRO A 402 44.31 10.76 13.76
N MET A 403 43.00 11.02 13.90
CA MET A 403 42.07 10.09 14.51
C MET A 403 42.26 8.70 13.86
N ARG A 404 42.61 7.72 14.67
CA ARG A 404 42.51 6.30 14.31
C ARG A 404 41.08 6.04 13.87
N MET A 405 40.86 5.83 12.56
CA MET A 405 39.66 5.18 12.06
C MET A 405 39.64 3.79 12.66
N VAL A 406 38.78 3.61 13.68
CA VAL A 406 38.37 2.29 14.13
C VAL A 406 37.71 1.62 12.93
N SER A 407 38.31 0.57 12.40
CA SER A 407 37.76 -0.23 11.30
C SER A 407 36.41 -0.79 11.76
N LEU A 408 35.35 -0.34 11.13
CA LEU A 408 33.96 -0.75 11.34
C LEU A 408 33.69 -2.20 10.90
N GLY A 409 34.60 -3.15 11.04
CA GLY A 409 34.37 -4.57 10.79
C GLY A 409 33.65 -4.93 9.46
N LEU A 410 33.65 -4.01 8.47
CA LEU A 410 32.99 -4.21 7.19
C LEU A 410 33.91 -4.98 6.24
N PRO A 411 33.41 -5.95 5.46
CA PRO A 411 34.21 -6.75 4.54
C PRO A 411 34.90 -5.90 3.46
N PRO A 412 36.07 -6.33 2.95
CA PRO A 412 36.79 -5.61 1.91
C PRO A 412 36.00 -5.57 0.59
N TYR A 413 36.23 -4.53 -0.22
CA TYR A 413 35.65 -4.41 -1.56
C TYR A 413 36.55 -5.06 -2.60
N ASN A 414 36.00 -5.95 -3.44
CA ASN A 414 36.75 -6.73 -4.42
C ASN A 414 36.26 -6.47 -5.86
N VAL A 415 37.13 -6.59 -6.84
CA VAL A 415 36.76 -6.64 -8.24
C VAL A 415 36.78 -8.12 -8.65
N PHE A 416 35.65 -8.61 -9.12
CA PHE A 416 35.46 -9.99 -9.51
C PHE A 416 35.57 -10.18 -11.02
N THR A 417 35.94 -11.38 -11.44
CA THR A 417 35.88 -11.80 -12.84
C THR A 417 34.50 -12.34 -13.20
N LEU A 418 34.17 -12.39 -14.50
CA LEU A 418 32.91 -13.00 -14.95
C LEU A 418 32.87 -14.49 -14.59
N GLU A 419 33.99 -15.20 -14.73
CA GLU A 419 34.12 -16.61 -14.36
C GLU A 419 33.81 -16.83 -12.88
N GLU A 420 34.30 -15.96 -11.99
CA GLU A 420 33.96 -16.02 -10.57
C GLU A 420 32.47 -15.80 -10.30
N MET A 421 31.80 -14.94 -11.09
CA MET A 421 30.36 -14.73 -10.97
C MET A 421 29.56 -15.92 -11.49
N GLU A 422 29.99 -16.52 -12.59
CA GLU A 422 29.40 -17.73 -13.16
C GLU A 422 29.58 -18.93 -12.21
N ASP A 423 30.78 -19.12 -11.68
CA ASP A 423 31.06 -20.15 -10.67
C ASP A 423 30.19 -19.96 -9.43
N ALA A 424 30.17 -18.73 -8.89
CA ALA A 424 29.44 -18.43 -7.67
C ALA A 424 27.94 -18.68 -7.81
N THR A 425 27.35 -18.42 -8.98
CA THR A 425 25.90 -18.54 -9.25
C THR A 425 25.51 -19.84 -9.96
N SER A 426 26.44 -20.76 -10.16
CA SER A 426 26.25 -21.99 -10.95
C SER A 426 25.75 -21.66 -12.37
N GLN A 427 26.48 -20.82 -13.10
CA GLN A 427 26.15 -20.34 -14.46
C GLN A 427 24.82 -19.59 -14.53
N PHE A 428 24.50 -18.81 -13.48
CA PHE A 428 23.21 -18.10 -13.33
C PHE A 428 22.01 -19.04 -13.46
N ASP A 429 22.10 -20.19 -12.81
CA ASP A 429 21.03 -21.18 -12.81
C ASP A 429 19.72 -20.57 -12.28
N PRO A 430 18.58 -20.79 -12.97
CA PRO A 430 17.28 -20.29 -12.52
C PRO A 430 16.88 -20.71 -11.10
N SER A 431 17.40 -21.82 -10.59
CA SER A 431 17.15 -22.26 -9.20
C SER A 431 17.78 -21.33 -8.16
N ASN A 432 18.81 -20.58 -8.55
CA ASN A 432 19.49 -19.59 -7.73
C ASN A 432 18.89 -18.18 -7.85
N LEU A 433 17.88 -17.97 -8.71
CA LEU A 433 17.21 -16.70 -8.89
C LEU A 433 16.35 -16.38 -7.65
N VAL A 434 16.71 -15.33 -6.94
CA VAL A 434 16.01 -14.86 -5.73
C VAL A 434 14.92 -13.86 -6.06
N GLY A 435 15.11 -13.06 -7.13
CA GLY A 435 14.13 -12.07 -7.54
C GLY A 435 14.52 -11.37 -8.84
N GLU A 436 13.51 -10.76 -9.46
CA GLU A 436 13.66 -9.97 -10.68
C GLU A 436 12.92 -8.64 -10.51
N GLY A 437 13.56 -7.53 -10.90
CA GLY A 437 12.99 -6.20 -10.73
C GLY A 437 13.50 -5.19 -11.76
N SER A 438 13.13 -3.93 -11.59
CA SER A 438 13.54 -2.84 -12.47
C SER A 438 15.06 -2.60 -12.51
N GLN A 439 15.78 -3.09 -11.52
CA GLN A 439 17.24 -2.96 -11.39
C GLN A 439 18.00 -4.23 -11.81
N GLY A 440 17.35 -5.20 -12.45
CA GLY A 440 17.97 -6.43 -12.92
C GLY A 440 17.49 -7.67 -12.20
N GLN A 441 18.26 -8.75 -12.35
CA GLN A 441 18.02 -10.07 -11.76
C GLN A 441 18.95 -10.29 -10.58
N LEU A 442 18.43 -10.79 -9.48
CA LEU A 442 19.17 -11.05 -8.24
C LEU A 442 19.32 -12.55 -8.04
N TYR A 443 20.57 -13.02 -8.03
CA TYR A 443 20.91 -14.43 -7.83
C TYR A 443 21.58 -14.64 -6.48
N ARG A 444 21.31 -15.78 -5.85
CA ARG A 444 22.10 -16.27 -4.72
C ARG A 444 23.36 -16.92 -5.26
N GLY A 445 24.52 -16.58 -4.68
CA GLY A 445 25.80 -17.14 -5.06
C GLY A 445 26.59 -17.62 -3.85
N LYS A 446 27.59 -18.47 -4.11
CA LYS A 446 28.58 -18.91 -3.11
C LYS A 446 29.97 -18.63 -3.66
N LEU A 447 30.73 -17.77 -3.00
CA LEU A 447 32.11 -17.45 -3.39
C LEU A 447 33.07 -18.60 -3.05
N ARG A 448 34.29 -18.56 -3.60
CA ARG A 448 35.34 -19.59 -3.37
C ARG A 448 35.78 -19.73 -1.91
N ASP A 449 35.64 -18.67 -1.14
CA ASP A 449 35.90 -18.67 0.33
C ASP A 449 34.75 -19.31 1.14
N GLY A 450 33.70 -19.78 0.46
CA GLY A 450 32.51 -20.37 1.07
C GLY A 450 31.44 -19.38 1.49
N SER A 451 31.68 -18.06 1.39
CA SER A 451 30.70 -17.03 1.75
C SER A 451 29.51 -17.03 0.80
N VAL A 452 28.30 -16.92 1.36
CA VAL A 452 27.06 -16.80 0.58
C VAL A 452 26.80 -15.32 0.29
N VAL A 453 26.58 -14.99 -0.98
CA VAL A 453 26.41 -13.62 -1.46
C VAL A 453 25.15 -13.51 -2.33
N LEU A 454 24.74 -12.27 -2.58
CA LEU A 454 23.72 -11.95 -3.58
C LEU A 454 24.40 -11.24 -4.76
N VAL A 455 24.14 -11.69 -5.96
CA VAL A 455 24.69 -11.13 -7.20
C VAL A 455 23.57 -10.47 -7.98
N ASN A 456 23.62 -9.15 -8.08
CA ASN A 456 22.66 -8.36 -8.86
C ASN A 456 23.20 -8.16 -10.28
N CYS A 457 22.52 -8.74 -11.27
CA CYS A 457 22.88 -8.69 -12.69
C CYS A 457 22.06 -7.59 -13.39
N GLN A 458 22.73 -6.49 -13.80
CA GLN A 458 22.12 -5.34 -14.47
C GLN A 458 22.57 -5.25 -15.93
N LYS A 459 21.65 -5.41 -16.89
CA LYS A 459 21.89 -5.21 -18.32
C LYS A 459 21.68 -3.74 -18.68
N LEU A 460 22.73 -3.07 -19.15
CA LEU A 460 22.69 -1.66 -19.48
C LEU A 460 22.08 -1.44 -20.88
N LYS A 461 20.96 -0.72 -20.95
CA LYS A 461 20.26 -0.42 -22.22
C LYS A 461 21.00 0.54 -23.13
N GLN A 462 21.96 1.31 -22.63
CA GLN A 462 22.75 2.26 -23.38
C GLN A 462 24.24 1.99 -23.17
N LYS A 463 25.05 2.19 -24.22
CA LYS A 463 26.52 2.15 -24.09
C LYS A 463 26.99 3.31 -23.24
N HIS A 464 27.59 3.01 -22.11
CA HIS A 464 28.30 3.99 -21.29
C HIS A 464 29.79 3.84 -21.55
N SER A 465 30.52 4.97 -21.51
CA SER A 465 31.97 4.88 -21.60
C SER A 465 32.54 4.17 -20.38
N ASN A 466 33.62 3.42 -20.56
CA ASN A 466 34.27 2.69 -19.45
C ASN A 466 34.64 3.65 -18.29
N GLN A 467 34.96 4.88 -18.58
CA GLN A 467 35.27 5.89 -17.57
C GLN A 467 34.07 6.23 -16.66
N ILE A 468 32.86 6.35 -17.23
CA ILE A 468 31.63 6.61 -16.47
C ILE A 468 31.29 5.40 -15.59
N LEU A 469 31.44 4.18 -16.11
CA LEU A 469 31.21 2.95 -15.36
C LEU A 469 32.20 2.84 -14.18
N GLN A 470 33.47 3.10 -14.43
CA GLN A 470 34.52 3.06 -13.42
C GLN A 470 34.27 4.09 -12.30
N GLN A 471 33.94 5.32 -12.67
CA GLN A 471 33.63 6.40 -11.70
C GLN A 471 32.40 6.07 -10.86
N HIS A 472 31.40 5.41 -11.46
CA HIS A 472 30.22 4.95 -10.78
C HIS A 472 30.53 3.81 -9.78
N MET A 473 31.34 2.82 -10.20
CA MET A 473 31.77 1.73 -9.31
C MET A 473 32.63 2.25 -8.15
N GLU A 474 33.45 3.27 -8.38
CA GLU A 474 34.20 3.94 -7.31
C GLU A 474 33.25 4.62 -6.31
N THR A 475 32.19 5.26 -6.77
CA THR A 475 31.20 5.88 -5.89
C THR A 475 30.49 4.81 -5.06
N ILE A 476 30.07 3.70 -5.66
CA ILE A 476 29.42 2.57 -4.95
C ILE A 476 30.38 1.94 -3.93
N SER A 477 31.67 1.79 -4.26
CA SER A 477 32.66 1.20 -3.36
C SER A 477 32.83 1.98 -2.05
N LYS A 478 32.51 3.27 -2.06
CA LYS A 478 32.56 4.18 -0.89
C LYS A 478 31.30 4.14 -0.04
N LEU A 479 30.19 3.53 -0.55
CA LEU A 479 28.93 3.43 0.19
C LEU A 479 28.99 2.34 1.27
N ARG A 480 29.51 2.71 2.44
CA ARG A 480 29.68 1.81 3.59
C ARG A 480 29.07 2.39 4.84
N HIS A 481 28.00 1.76 5.30
CA HIS A 481 27.32 2.18 6.52
C HIS A 481 26.63 0.98 7.18
N ARG A 482 26.63 0.93 8.52
CA ARG A 482 26.08 -0.21 9.28
C ARG A 482 24.59 -0.49 9.01
N HIS A 483 23.85 0.49 8.52
CA HIS A 483 22.43 0.38 8.18
C HIS A 483 22.18 0.32 6.68
N LEU A 484 23.20 0.04 5.87
CA LEU A 484 23.09 -0.29 4.47
C LEU A 484 23.59 -1.71 4.24
N MET A 485 22.98 -2.42 3.28
CA MET A 485 23.52 -3.68 2.80
C MET A 485 24.89 -3.41 2.17
N SER A 486 25.91 -4.17 2.56
CA SER A 486 27.28 -3.95 2.10
C SER A 486 27.45 -4.41 0.66
N VAL A 487 28.04 -3.55 -0.17
CA VAL A 487 28.52 -3.93 -1.49
C VAL A 487 29.91 -4.53 -1.33
N LEU A 488 30.04 -5.83 -1.65
CA LEU A 488 31.29 -6.59 -1.51
C LEU A 488 32.19 -6.42 -2.73
N GLY A 489 31.63 -6.03 -3.88
CA GLY A 489 32.39 -5.80 -5.09
C GLY A 489 31.54 -5.77 -6.34
N HIS A 490 32.21 -5.79 -7.49
CA HIS A 490 31.55 -5.75 -8.80
C HIS A 490 32.34 -6.53 -9.86
N CYS A 491 31.64 -6.85 -10.96
CA CYS A 491 32.22 -7.27 -12.24
C CYS A 491 31.53 -6.51 -13.38
N ILE A 492 32.29 -6.05 -14.37
CA ILE A 492 31.76 -5.42 -15.60
C ILE A 492 32.11 -6.33 -16.77
N ALA A 493 31.08 -6.94 -17.37
CA ALA A 493 31.23 -7.77 -18.56
C ALA A 493 30.92 -6.95 -19.81
N THR A 494 31.96 -6.73 -20.64
CA THR A 494 31.83 -6.11 -21.94
C THR A 494 32.02 -7.19 -23.01
N TYR A 495 31.11 -7.25 -23.96
CA TYR A 495 31.18 -8.21 -25.06
C TYR A 495 31.81 -7.51 -26.28
N GLN A 496 32.69 -8.22 -26.99
CA GLN A 496 33.35 -7.70 -28.21
C GLN A 496 32.38 -7.49 -29.38
N ASP A 497 31.21 -8.09 -29.30
CA ASP A 497 30.13 -7.91 -30.25
C ASP A 497 29.39 -6.59 -29.95
N ASN A 498 29.36 -5.69 -30.94
CA ASN A 498 28.70 -4.38 -30.82
C ASN A 498 27.19 -4.45 -30.58
N THR A 499 26.59 -5.62 -30.63
CA THR A 499 25.15 -5.88 -30.47
C THR A 499 24.76 -6.25 -29.04
N THR A 500 25.70 -6.74 -28.23
CA THR A 500 25.41 -7.23 -26.88
C THR A 500 25.53 -6.09 -25.83
N PRO A 501 24.53 -5.89 -24.99
CA PRO A 501 24.60 -4.83 -23.97
C PRO A 501 25.63 -5.17 -22.89
N THR A 502 26.36 -4.16 -22.43
CA THR A 502 27.24 -4.28 -21.25
C THR A 502 26.44 -4.73 -20.04
N THR A 503 26.93 -5.73 -19.33
CA THR A 503 26.31 -6.23 -18.10
C THR A 503 27.19 -5.91 -16.90
N VAL A 504 26.58 -5.34 -15.87
CA VAL A 504 27.24 -5.04 -14.60
C VAL A 504 26.70 -5.97 -13.52
N PHE A 505 27.57 -6.67 -12.83
CA PHE A 505 27.27 -7.52 -11.70
C PHE A 505 27.72 -6.80 -10.42
N ILE A 506 26.81 -6.65 -9.47
CA ILE A 506 27.10 -6.05 -8.16
C ILE A 506 26.94 -7.15 -7.12
N VAL A 507 28.00 -7.41 -6.37
CA VAL A 507 28.04 -8.44 -5.33
C VAL A 507 27.69 -7.82 -4.00
N LEU A 508 26.66 -8.33 -3.36
CA LEU A 508 26.09 -7.84 -2.10
C LEU A 508 26.21 -8.90 -1.01
N GLU A 509 26.33 -8.47 0.24
CA GLU A 509 26.23 -9.40 1.37
C GLU A 509 24.88 -10.10 1.40
N ASN A 510 24.83 -11.36 1.86
CA ASN A 510 23.59 -12.10 2.05
C ASN A 510 23.11 -11.97 3.49
N ILE A 511 21.91 -11.45 3.71
CA ILE A 511 21.26 -11.36 5.01
C ILE A 511 20.12 -12.38 5.02
N ALA A 512 20.30 -13.46 5.78
CA ALA A 512 19.42 -14.64 5.70
C ALA A 512 18.15 -14.55 6.55
N THR A 513 18.05 -13.60 7.49
CA THR A 513 16.97 -13.56 8.49
C THR A 513 15.64 -13.02 7.96
N GLY A 514 15.64 -12.41 6.78
CA GLY A 514 14.45 -11.93 6.07
C GLY A 514 14.20 -10.44 6.19
N SER A 515 13.12 -9.97 5.54
CA SER A 515 12.78 -8.56 5.50
C SER A 515 12.03 -8.10 6.75
N LEU A 516 12.05 -6.80 7.00
CA LEU A 516 11.24 -6.17 8.05
C LEU A 516 9.73 -6.43 7.82
N LYS A 517 9.31 -6.52 6.56
CA LYS A 517 7.94 -6.91 6.20
C LYS A 517 7.63 -8.31 6.73
N ASP A 518 8.49 -9.30 6.47
CA ASP A 518 8.28 -10.67 6.90
C ASP A 518 8.21 -10.77 8.44
N HIS A 519 9.05 -10.01 9.15
CA HIS A 519 9.03 -9.95 10.60
C HIS A 519 7.79 -9.24 11.18
N LEU A 520 7.20 -8.31 10.45
CA LEU A 520 5.98 -7.62 10.88
C LEU A 520 4.71 -8.39 10.52
N THR A 521 4.73 -9.22 9.47
CA THR A 521 3.57 -10.02 9.01
C THR A 521 3.47 -11.37 9.70
N ASP A 522 4.61 -12.01 10.01
CA ASP A 522 4.64 -13.25 10.78
C ASP A 522 4.47 -12.92 12.28
N TRP A 523 3.36 -13.40 12.87
CA TRP A 523 3.03 -13.12 14.27
C TRP A 523 4.11 -13.60 15.26
N ARG A 524 4.79 -14.73 14.98
CA ARG A 524 5.86 -15.26 15.82
C ARG A 524 7.08 -14.36 15.83
N LYS A 525 7.46 -13.82 14.68
CA LYS A 525 8.59 -12.90 14.53
C LYS A 525 8.25 -11.51 15.04
N ARG A 526 7.00 -11.08 14.88
CA ARG A 526 6.54 -9.75 15.32
C ARG A 526 6.57 -9.60 16.84
N ASP A 527 6.26 -10.65 17.60
CA ASP A 527 6.27 -10.63 19.06
C ASP A 527 7.67 -10.48 19.65
N VAL A 528 8.70 -10.85 18.91
CA VAL A 528 10.10 -10.62 19.27
C VAL A 528 10.48 -9.14 19.11
N LEU A 529 9.86 -8.41 18.18
CA LEU A 529 10.13 -7.01 17.92
C LEU A 529 9.40 -6.08 18.90
N LYS A 530 9.93 -5.93 20.10
CA LYS A 530 9.41 -5.01 21.11
C LYS A 530 9.64 -3.55 20.72
N TRP A 531 8.89 -2.63 21.33
CA TRP A 531 8.92 -1.21 20.97
C TRP A 531 10.33 -0.58 20.95
N PRO A 532 11.23 -0.82 21.91
CA PRO A 532 12.58 -0.27 21.85
C PRO A 532 13.36 -0.75 20.61
N GLN A 533 13.18 -2.00 20.19
CA GLN A 533 13.83 -2.56 19.00
C GLN A 533 13.29 -1.91 17.73
N ARG A 534 11.96 -1.73 17.61
CA ARG A 534 11.34 -1.02 16.48
C ARG A 534 11.84 0.43 16.38
N MET A 535 11.98 1.12 17.50
CA MET A 535 12.52 2.48 17.53
C MET A 535 14.00 2.50 17.12
N GLY A 536 14.80 1.54 17.59
CA GLY A 536 16.19 1.36 17.18
C GLY A 536 16.33 1.13 15.67
N MET A 537 15.45 0.28 15.08
CA MET A 537 15.39 0.05 13.64
C MET A 537 15.02 1.32 12.87
N ALA A 538 14.01 2.07 13.32
CA ALA A 538 13.59 3.33 12.70
C ALA A 538 14.73 4.35 12.67
N MET A 539 15.41 4.54 13.79
CA MET A 539 16.58 5.42 13.86
C MET A 539 17.74 4.93 12.98
N GLY A 540 17.95 3.62 12.91
CA GLY A 540 18.97 3.02 12.07
C GLY A 540 18.69 3.28 10.58
N ILE A 541 17.45 3.06 10.14
CA ILE A 541 17.00 3.33 8.78
C ILE A 541 17.17 4.82 8.44
N ALA A 542 16.74 5.72 9.32
CA ALA A 542 16.89 7.16 9.12
C ALA A 542 18.37 7.58 8.95
N LYS A 543 19.29 7.02 9.74
CA LYS A 543 20.74 7.23 9.59
C LYS A 543 21.28 6.68 8.28
N GLY A 544 20.80 5.51 7.84
CA GLY A 544 21.16 4.94 6.54
C GLY A 544 20.72 5.81 5.37
N ILE A 545 19.49 6.34 5.40
CA ILE A 545 18.95 7.26 4.39
C ILE A 545 19.75 8.58 4.38
N GLN A 546 19.99 9.15 5.54
CA GLN A 546 20.80 10.37 5.66
C GLN A 546 22.20 10.16 5.04
N TYR A 547 22.81 9.02 5.29
CA TYR A 547 24.12 8.69 4.71
C TYR A 547 24.06 8.57 3.19
N LEU A 548 23.02 7.94 2.61
CA LEU A 548 22.83 7.88 1.16
C LEU A 548 22.66 9.27 0.54
N HIS A 549 21.86 10.14 1.15
CA HIS A 549 21.62 11.49 0.66
C HIS A 549 22.90 12.35 0.72
N THR A 550 23.67 12.26 1.80
CA THR A 550 24.97 12.97 1.91
C THR A 550 26.03 12.43 0.95
N GLY A 551 25.94 11.14 0.58
CA GLY A 551 26.77 10.49 -0.44
C GLY A 551 26.31 10.74 -1.89
N GLY A 552 25.29 11.58 -2.11
CA GLY A 552 24.77 11.91 -3.44
C GLY A 552 23.89 10.83 -4.09
N VAL A 553 23.49 9.79 -3.33
CA VAL A 553 22.59 8.73 -3.78
C VAL A 553 21.16 9.13 -3.46
N THR A 554 20.44 9.64 -4.45
CA THR A 554 19.06 10.13 -4.32
C THR A 554 18.08 9.24 -5.11
N GLY A 555 16.78 9.43 -4.90
CA GLY A 555 15.73 8.68 -5.60
C GLY A 555 15.53 7.26 -5.08
N ASN A 556 15.84 7.02 -3.82
CA ASN A 556 15.65 5.71 -3.17
C ASN A 556 14.16 5.48 -2.87
N THR A 557 13.64 4.30 -3.24
CA THR A 557 12.31 3.87 -2.88
C THR A 557 12.38 3.00 -1.63
N LEU A 558 12.03 3.58 -0.48
CA LEU A 558 12.06 2.88 0.79
C LEU A 558 10.75 2.08 0.99
N LYS A 559 10.87 0.74 0.97
CA LYS A 559 9.77 -0.20 1.24
C LYS A 559 10.17 -1.14 2.35
N LEU A 560 9.19 -1.69 3.07
CA LEU A 560 9.45 -2.65 4.15
C LEU A 560 10.14 -3.94 3.65
N GLU A 561 9.90 -4.31 2.38
CA GLU A 561 10.59 -5.41 1.71
C GLU A 561 12.08 -5.12 1.47
N ASN A 562 12.44 -3.84 1.34
CA ASN A 562 13.79 -3.38 1.07
C ASN A 562 14.59 -3.09 2.35
N VAL A 563 14.07 -3.44 3.52
CA VAL A 563 14.76 -3.37 4.80
C VAL A 563 14.91 -4.79 5.32
N LEU A 564 16.13 -5.28 5.36
CA LEU A 564 16.45 -6.60 5.93
C LEU A 564 16.89 -6.44 7.39
N LEU A 565 16.64 -7.47 8.19
CA LEU A 565 17.12 -7.54 9.58
C LEU A 565 18.27 -8.55 9.62
N ASP A 566 19.37 -8.18 10.25
CA ASP A 566 20.45 -9.14 10.51
C ASP A 566 20.18 -9.95 11.80
N GLU A 567 21.07 -10.86 12.15
CA GLU A 567 20.94 -11.73 13.31
C GLU A 567 20.80 -10.97 14.64
N THR A 568 21.29 -9.72 14.69
CA THR A 568 21.16 -8.82 15.83
C THR A 568 19.91 -7.94 15.79
N LEU A 569 19.02 -8.18 14.83
CA LEU A 569 17.84 -7.35 14.53
C LEU A 569 18.21 -5.91 14.14
N THR A 570 19.42 -5.69 13.64
CA THR A 570 19.82 -4.39 13.08
C THR A 570 19.24 -4.26 11.68
N ALA A 571 18.52 -3.15 11.43
CA ALA A 571 17.92 -2.87 10.14
C ALA A 571 18.98 -2.42 9.12
N ARG A 572 18.97 -3.03 7.94
CA ARG A 572 19.84 -2.71 6.80
C ARG A 572 19.02 -2.46 5.56
N ILE A 573 19.22 -1.31 4.93
CA ILE A 573 18.54 -0.92 3.70
C ILE A 573 19.19 -1.65 2.54
N THR A 574 18.38 -2.35 1.75
CA THR A 574 18.75 -2.96 0.48
C THR A 574 18.04 -2.25 -0.67
N ASN A 575 18.44 -2.55 -1.89
CA ASN A 575 17.82 -2.00 -3.11
C ASN A 575 17.79 -0.45 -3.16
N TYR A 576 18.79 0.20 -2.52
CA TYR A 576 19.00 1.62 -2.71
C TYR A 576 19.48 1.89 -4.15
N ASN A 577 19.23 3.12 -4.63
CA ASN A 577 19.46 3.46 -6.02
C ASN A 577 20.96 3.51 -6.37
N ILE A 578 21.47 2.39 -6.87
CA ILE A 578 22.82 2.24 -7.41
C ILE A 578 22.84 2.27 -8.95
N SER A 579 21.78 2.75 -9.57
CA SER A 579 21.67 2.86 -11.04
C SER A 579 22.62 3.93 -11.58
N LEU A 580 23.20 3.67 -12.76
CA LEU A 580 23.99 4.66 -13.47
C LEU A 580 23.19 5.93 -13.71
N PRO A 581 23.78 7.12 -13.46
CA PRO A 581 23.10 8.38 -13.70
C PRO A 581 22.78 8.52 -15.19
N SER A 582 21.50 8.48 -15.55
CA SER A 582 21.07 8.85 -16.89
C SER A 582 21.26 10.37 -17.08
N LYS A 583 21.78 10.81 -18.23
CA LYS A 583 22.07 12.22 -18.55
C LYS A 583 20.90 13.22 -18.38
N VAL A 584 19.71 12.76 -17.97
CA VAL A 584 18.45 13.53 -17.92
C VAL A 584 18.03 13.94 -16.51
N LEU A 585 18.72 13.54 -15.43
CA LEU A 585 18.25 13.75 -14.05
C LEU A 585 19.12 14.71 -13.20
N ILE A 586 19.65 15.79 -13.81
CA ILE A 586 20.24 16.91 -13.04
C ILE A 586 19.17 17.87 -12.46
N LEU A 587 17.90 17.74 -12.83
CA LEU A 587 16.82 18.61 -12.32
C LEU A 587 15.55 17.80 -12.04
N LYS A 588 15.40 17.24 -10.83
CA LYS A 588 14.16 17.17 -10.05
C LYS A 588 14.43 16.47 -8.71
N GLN A 589 14.73 17.22 -7.76
CA GLN A 589 14.05 17.56 -6.50
C GLN A 589 12.94 16.61 -6.05
N ILE A 590 13.21 15.99 -4.86
CA ILE A 590 12.31 15.91 -3.71
C ILE A 590 10.91 15.40 -4.04
N SER A 591 10.70 14.10 -3.86
CA SER A 591 9.40 13.59 -3.47
C SER A 591 9.49 13.09 -2.00
N THR A 592 9.22 14.01 -1.10
CA THR A 592 9.21 13.83 0.37
C THR A 592 7.99 13.07 0.90
N LEU A 593 7.22 12.38 0.05
CA LEU A 593 5.92 11.81 0.43
C LEU A 593 5.91 10.31 0.71
N GLU A 594 6.96 9.55 0.39
CA GLU A 594 7.03 8.12 0.74
C GLU A 594 7.73 7.85 2.09
N GLU A 595 8.48 8.82 2.61
CA GLU A 595 9.12 8.70 3.94
C GLU A 595 8.12 8.66 5.10
N THR A 596 6.94 9.27 4.93
CA THR A 596 5.87 9.24 5.94
C THR A 596 5.29 7.85 6.15
N ASN A 597 5.30 7.00 5.13
CA ASN A 597 4.75 5.64 5.23
C ASN A 597 5.63 4.70 6.06
N LEU A 598 6.95 4.89 6.08
CA LEU A 598 7.85 4.06 6.88
C LEU A 598 7.77 4.41 8.36
N VAL A 599 7.72 5.69 8.71
CA VAL A 599 7.53 6.14 10.09
C VAL A 599 6.16 5.71 10.61
N LEU A 600 5.12 5.71 9.75
CA LEU A 600 3.80 5.19 10.09
C LEU A 600 3.81 3.66 10.27
N ALA A 601 4.49 2.92 9.41
CA ALA A 601 4.58 1.46 9.48
C ALA A 601 5.41 0.96 10.68
N LEU A 602 6.38 1.75 11.13
CA LEU A 602 7.18 1.44 12.33
C LEU A 602 6.47 1.82 13.63
N LYS A 603 5.42 2.64 13.56
CA LYS A 603 4.52 2.94 14.70
C LYS A 603 3.47 1.84 14.93
N ILE A 604 3.30 0.89 14.01
CA ILE A 604 2.47 -0.30 14.15
C ILE A 604 3.31 -1.42 14.76
#